data_2ad9cf6b74bc6c5f68519dae9b7f8289
#
_entry.id   2ad9cf6b74bc6c5f68519dae9b7f8289
#
_cell.length_a   1.000
_cell.length_b   1.000
_cell.length_c   1.000
_cell.angle_alpha   90.00
_cell.angle_beta   90.00
_cell.angle_gamma   90.00
#
_symmetry.space_group_name_H-M   'P 1'
#
loop_
_entity.id
_entity.type
_entity.pdbx_description
1 polymer ?
#
loop_
_entity_poly.entity_id
_entity_poly.type
_entity_poly.pdbx_seq_one_letter_code
_entity_poly.pdbx_strand_id
1 'polypeptide(L)'
;RRRPRLGELTCDAPDLHHRLRRGIGQNDRHLQEHAEENEYDRDLSLIPDEFVSFIKESQPEKWESLKQQYQEDTEEKVVKRLSTEIGKHGLIHVLRNRLSDRGVHLDTFYRQPKSSLNPEHETLYKKNRFVIVRQLHFSPNTEQSVDIGLFLNGIPLLTIELKNQLTGQNIKHSENQYRYDRSPKEKLFNFKRCLVHFGVDNDKVSMTTKLSGKSTRFFPYNKGIENPDTGGYKSEYLWKEILTPDSLSDIIENFIHVLIEEEKVYNQKTDKIETKSTEVLIFPRFHQLEVVRKLREQIKVDGVGTNYLIQHTTGSGKSLEIGWLSHLLTSLYQKDGDTKRMFDSVIVITDRIVLDKQLQKTIKSLEQTSGVVKLVDKNSEQLKNYLESGK
;
A
#
# COMPACT_ATOMS: atom_id res chain seq x y z
N ARG A 1 5.17 14.74 52.25
CA ARG A 1 5.08 15.29 50.86
C ARG A 1 4.72 14.10 49.98
N ARG A 2 3.46 13.99 49.59
CA ARG A 2 2.95 12.99 48.67
C ARG A 2 3.39 13.35 47.26
N ARG A 3 4.03 12.41 46.52
CA ARG A 3 4.29 12.54 45.09
C ARG A 3 2.94 12.52 44.38
N PRO A 4 2.66 13.41 43.42
CA PRO A 4 1.45 13.29 42.61
C PRO A 4 1.55 12.00 41.76
N ARG A 5 0.48 11.24 41.70
CA ARG A 5 0.26 10.18 40.73
C ARG A 5 0.43 10.78 39.33
N LEU A 6 1.20 10.15 38.49
CA LEU A 6 1.18 10.38 37.03
C LEU A 6 -0.26 10.14 36.59
N GLY A 7 -1.02 11.23 36.54
CA GLY A 7 -2.30 11.26 35.87
C GLY A 7 -2.06 11.06 34.40
N GLU A 8 -2.96 10.33 33.80
CA GLU A 8 -3.16 10.16 32.39
C GLU A 8 -2.94 11.49 31.65
N LEU A 9 -1.78 11.66 31.07
CA LEU A 9 -1.56 12.66 30.05
C LEU A 9 -2.21 12.09 28.79
N THR A 10 -3.52 12.28 28.70
CA THR A 10 -4.24 12.24 27.43
C THR A 10 -3.45 13.13 26.47
N CYS A 11 -2.98 12.54 25.39
CA CYS A 11 -2.27 13.25 24.34
C CYS A 11 -3.27 14.18 23.66
N ASP A 12 -3.44 15.37 24.23
CA ASP A 12 -4.18 16.48 23.62
C ASP A 12 -3.32 17.03 22.46
N ALA A 13 -3.36 16.29 21.34
CA ALA A 13 -3.16 16.85 20.03
C ALA A 13 -4.50 16.86 19.28
N PRO A 14 -5.55 17.55 19.82
CA PRO A 14 -6.87 17.54 19.18
C PRO A 14 -6.82 18.04 17.76
N ASP A 15 -5.82 18.85 17.42
CA ASP A 15 -5.75 19.51 16.14
C ASP A 15 -5.15 18.63 15.03
N LEU A 16 -4.08 17.87 15.27
CA LEU A 16 -3.51 16.97 14.26
C LEU A 16 -4.44 15.78 13.98
N HIS A 17 -4.99 15.15 15.02
CA HIS A 17 -6.00 14.11 14.90
C HIS A 17 -7.26 14.62 14.20
N HIS A 18 -7.72 15.83 14.54
CA HIS A 18 -8.92 16.43 13.97
C HIS A 18 -8.71 16.87 12.51
N ARG A 19 -7.51 17.33 12.16
CA ARG A 19 -7.16 17.75 10.77
C ARG A 19 -6.86 16.58 9.88
N LEU A 20 -6.24 15.50 10.38
CA LEU A 20 -6.18 14.22 9.68
C LEU A 20 -7.60 13.74 9.31
N ARG A 21 -8.50 13.79 10.28
CA ARG A 21 -9.91 13.46 10.08
C ARG A 21 -10.58 14.31 9.00
N ARG A 22 -10.43 15.66 9.05
CA ARG A 22 -10.99 16.55 8.04
C ARG A 22 -10.31 16.37 6.69
N GLY A 23 -8.99 16.21 6.63
CA GLY A 23 -8.25 16.09 5.39
C GLY A 23 -8.57 14.83 4.62
N ILE A 24 -8.72 13.68 5.30
CA ILE A 24 -9.13 12.43 4.69
C ILE A 24 -10.65 12.43 4.38
N GLY A 25 -11.46 13.17 5.20
CA GLY A 25 -12.94 13.16 5.11
C GLY A 25 -13.59 14.30 4.32
N GLN A 26 -12.87 15.40 4.03
CA GLN A 26 -13.49 16.58 3.43
C GLN A 26 -13.75 16.49 1.91
N ASN A 27 -13.09 15.58 1.20
CA ASN A 27 -13.21 15.49 -0.26
C ASN A 27 -14.06 14.33 -0.78
N ASP A 28 -14.49 13.39 0.07
CA ASP A 28 -15.22 12.23 -0.43
C ASP A 28 -16.33 11.74 0.51
N ARG A 29 -17.51 11.54 -0.07
CA ARG A 29 -18.68 10.91 0.55
C ARG A 29 -18.46 9.43 0.91
N HIS A 30 -17.26 8.90 0.72
CA HIS A 30 -16.86 7.50 0.89
C HIS A 30 -16.09 7.20 2.18
N LEU A 31 -15.75 8.24 2.96
CA LEU A 31 -15.17 8.04 4.28
C LEU A 31 -16.30 8.00 5.30
N GLN A 32 -16.62 6.80 5.74
CA GLN A 32 -17.47 6.61 6.92
C GLN A 32 -16.67 6.98 8.16
N GLU A 33 -17.23 7.89 8.95
CA GLU A 33 -16.67 8.30 10.22
C GLU A 33 -16.94 7.19 11.25
N HIS A 34 -15.87 6.66 11.84
CA HIS A 34 -15.82 5.82 13.03
C HIS A 34 -16.50 4.44 12.94
N ALA A 35 -15.68 3.41 12.78
CA ALA A 35 -15.93 2.22 13.57
C ALA A 35 -15.58 2.60 15.03
N GLU A 36 -16.47 2.33 15.96
CA GLU A 36 -16.15 2.39 17.38
C GLU A 36 -15.05 1.34 17.64
N GLU A 37 -14.18 1.60 18.61
CA GLU A 37 -13.10 0.68 18.98
C GLU A 37 -13.61 -0.75 19.24
N ASN A 38 -14.88 -0.87 19.70
CA ASN A 38 -15.55 -2.12 20.02
C ASN A 38 -15.85 -3.00 18.79
N GLU A 39 -15.78 -2.48 17.57
CA GLU A 39 -16.05 -3.22 16.32
C GLU A 39 -14.80 -3.92 15.77
N TYR A 40 -13.62 -3.56 16.27
CA TYR A 40 -12.37 -4.17 15.85
C TYR A 40 -12.07 -5.47 16.59
N ASP A 41 -11.97 -6.56 15.85
CA ASP A 41 -11.56 -7.86 16.37
C ASP A 41 -10.03 -7.94 16.47
N ARG A 42 -9.50 -7.91 17.70
CA ARG A 42 -8.08 -7.94 18.01
C ARG A 42 -7.44 -9.28 17.62
N ASP A 43 -8.16 -10.39 17.71
CA ASP A 43 -7.68 -11.73 17.35
C ASP A 43 -7.56 -11.93 15.84
N LEU A 44 -8.50 -11.36 15.08
CA LEU A 44 -8.50 -11.43 13.63
C LEU A 44 -7.77 -10.26 12.97
N SER A 45 -7.55 -9.17 13.70
CA SER A 45 -7.04 -7.88 13.19
C SER A 45 -7.86 -7.39 11.99
N LEU A 46 -9.18 -7.34 12.16
CA LEU A 46 -10.18 -6.94 11.16
C LEU A 46 -11.29 -6.14 11.84
N ILE A 47 -12.12 -5.48 11.05
CA ILE A 47 -13.44 -4.97 11.44
C ILE A 47 -14.48 -5.86 10.74
N PRO A 48 -14.97 -6.93 11.41
CA PRO A 48 -15.81 -7.96 10.78
C PRO A 48 -17.07 -7.41 10.13
N ASP A 49 -17.80 -6.53 10.82
CA ASP A 49 -19.08 -6.00 10.37
C ASP A 49 -18.93 -5.13 9.12
N GLU A 50 -17.84 -4.36 9.03
CA GLU A 50 -17.53 -3.57 7.84
C GLU A 50 -17.26 -4.48 6.63
N PHE A 51 -16.48 -5.56 6.82
CA PHE A 51 -16.20 -6.50 5.74
C PHE A 51 -17.46 -7.23 5.27
N VAL A 52 -18.24 -7.74 6.21
CA VAL A 52 -19.49 -8.47 5.90
C VAL A 52 -20.49 -7.57 5.20
N SER A 53 -20.66 -6.34 5.68
CA SER A 53 -21.55 -5.35 5.08
C SER A 53 -21.12 -5.01 3.66
N PHE A 54 -19.81 -4.77 3.44
CA PHE A 54 -19.26 -4.54 2.11
C PHE A 54 -19.58 -5.69 1.15
N ILE A 55 -19.35 -6.94 1.56
CA ILE A 55 -19.63 -8.11 0.71
C ILE A 55 -21.11 -8.24 0.40
N LYS A 56 -21.99 -8.11 1.41
CA LYS A 56 -23.45 -8.21 1.23
C LYS A 56 -23.99 -7.16 0.26
N GLU A 57 -23.47 -5.93 0.33
CA GLU A 57 -23.93 -4.84 -0.51
C GLU A 57 -23.36 -4.88 -1.94
N SER A 58 -22.11 -5.32 -2.07
CA SER A 58 -21.44 -5.30 -3.36
C SER A 58 -21.59 -6.60 -4.16
N GLN A 59 -21.83 -7.74 -3.48
CA GLN A 59 -21.85 -9.08 -4.07
C GLN A 59 -22.96 -9.97 -3.47
N PRO A 60 -24.23 -9.53 -3.47
CA PRO A 60 -25.31 -10.23 -2.77
C PRO A 60 -25.51 -11.69 -3.23
N GLU A 61 -25.39 -11.95 -4.53
CA GLU A 61 -25.57 -13.32 -5.07
C GLU A 61 -24.47 -14.27 -4.59
N LYS A 62 -23.22 -13.82 -4.54
CA LYS A 62 -22.09 -14.60 -4.03
C LYS A 62 -22.23 -14.83 -2.51
N TRP A 63 -22.74 -13.85 -1.79
CA TRP A 63 -23.01 -13.97 -0.36
C TRP A 63 -24.08 -15.03 -0.09
N GLU A 64 -25.19 -15.01 -0.80
CA GLU A 64 -26.25 -16.01 -0.65
C GLU A 64 -25.76 -17.42 -1.02
N SER A 65 -24.90 -17.57 -2.03
CA SER A 65 -24.28 -18.84 -2.35
C SER A 65 -23.42 -19.39 -1.20
N LEU A 66 -22.64 -18.54 -0.51
CA LEU A 66 -21.86 -18.95 0.67
C LEU A 66 -22.77 -19.30 1.84
N LYS A 67 -23.84 -18.54 2.06
CA LYS A 67 -24.81 -18.78 3.14
C LYS A 67 -25.49 -20.13 2.98
N GLN A 68 -25.86 -20.49 1.76
CA GLN A 68 -26.42 -21.83 1.47
C GLN A 68 -25.43 -22.97 1.76
N GLN A 69 -24.13 -22.75 1.49
CA GLN A 69 -23.10 -23.76 1.70
C GLN A 69 -22.67 -23.89 3.17
N TYR A 70 -22.66 -22.77 3.92
CA TYR A 70 -22.27 -22.78 5.33
C TYR A 70 -23.43 -23.15 6.26
N GLN A 71 -24.65 -22.78 5.87
CA GLN A 71 -25.90 -22.92 6.63
C GLN A 71 -25.92 -22.04 7.88
N GLU A 72 -24.94 -22.20 8.79
CA GLU A 72 -24.81 -21.46 10.03
C GLU A 72 -23.43 -20.77 10.10
N ASP A 73 -23.34 -19.69 10.87
CA ASP A 73 -22.08 -18.94 11.16
C ASP A 73 -21.31 -18.47 9.92
N THR A 74 -22.03 -18.17 8.84
CA THR A 74 -21.41 -17.77 7.56
C THR A 74 -20.49 -16.55 7.73
N GLU A 75 -20.93 -15.55 8.47
CA GLU A 75 -20.18 -14.31 8.69
C GLU A 75 -18.85 -14.61 9.40
N GLU A 76 -18.91 -15.31 10.52
CA GLU A 76 -17.72 -15.68 11.29
C GLU A 76 -16.73 -16.52 10.46
N LYS A 77 -17.25 -17.51 9.73
CA LYS A 77 -16.42 -18.42 8.91
C LYS A 77 -15.74 -17.69 7.78
N VAL A 78 -16.43 -16.80 7.07
CA VAL A 78 -15.87 -16.00 5.97
C VAL A 78 -14.83 -15.00 6.48
N VAL A 79 -15.07 -14.34 7.61
CA VAL A 79 -14.13 -13.41 8.23
C VAL A 79 -12.86 -14.15 8.72
N LYS A 80 -13.01 -15.31 9.35
CA LYS A 80 -11.87 -16.17 9.72
C LYS A 80 -11.08 -16.64 8.50
N ARG A 81 -11.78 -16.98 7.40
CA ARG A 81 -11.14 -17.33 6.13
C ARG A 81 -10.32 -16.16 5.59
N LEU A 82 -10.88 -14.95 5.58
CA LEU A 82 -10.17 -13.73 5.19
C LEU A 82 -8.89 -13.53 6.00
N SER A 83 -8.99 -13.59 7.34
CA SER A 83 -7.84 -13.43 8.23
C SER A 83 -6.74 -14.45 7.96
N THR A 84 -7.14 -15.72 7.68
CA THR A 84 -6.24 -16.80 7.35
C THR A 84 -5.53 -16.59 6.02
N GLU A 85 -6.26 -16.16 4.97
CA GLU A 85 -5.68 -15.91 3.65
C GLU A 85 -4.72 -14.71 3.67
N ILE A 86 -5.05 -13.65 4.41
CA ILE A 86 -4.09 -12.55 4.61
C ILE A 86 -2.84 -13.05 5.35
N GLY A 87 -2.98 -13.90 6.34
CA GLY A 87 -1.84 -14.50 7.06
C GLY A 87 -0.92 -15.34 6.17
N LYS A 88 -1.48 -16.08 5.21
CA LYS A 88 -0.73 -16.95 4.29
C LYS A 88 -0.07 -16.19 3.15
N HIS A 89 -0.81 -15.33 2.49
CA HIS A 89 -0.40 -14.74 1.22
C HIS A 89 -0.06 -13.24 1.33
N GLY A 90 -0.45 -12.61 2.42
CA GLY A 90 -0.32 -11.17 2.65
C GLY A 90 -1.49 -10.37 2.09
N LEU A 91 -1.67 -9.17 2.63
CA LEU A 91 -2.78 -8.29 2.31
C LEU A 91 -2.90 -7.96 0.82
N ILE A 92 -1.79 -7.58 0.17
CA ILE A 92 -1.83 -7.17 -1.24
C ILE A 92 -2.29 -8.29 -2.17
N HIS A 93 -1.97 -9.53 -1.83
CA HIS A 93 -2.46 -10.68 -2.58
C HIS A 93 -3.98 -10.78 -2.51
N VAL A 94 -4.54 -10.68 -1.31
CA VAL A 94 -5.98 -10.78 -1.09
C VAL A 94 -6.75 -9.64 -1.75
N LEU A 95 -6.22 -8.40 -1.69
CA LEU A 95 -6.84 -7.24 -2.35
C LEU A 95 -6.85 -7.38 -3.88
N ARG A 96 -5.83 -8.02 -4.49
CA ARG A 96 -5.72 -8.12 -5.96
C ARG A 96 -6.31 -9.39 -6.56
N ASN A 97 -6.33 -10.50 -5.82
CA ASN A 97 -6.65 -11.83 -6.37
C ASN A 97 -7.95 -12.44 -5.85
N ARG A 98 -8.78 -11.66 -5.16
CA ARG A 98 -10.03 -12.13 -4.56
C ARG A 98 -9.82 -13.09 -3.38
N LEU A 99 -10.82 -13.19 -2.53
CA LEU A 99 -10.91 -14.20 -1.48
C LEU A 99 -11.66 -15.41 -2.05
N SER A 100 -11.00 -16.56 -2.12
CA SER A 100 -11.63 -17.80 -2.55
C SER A 100 -12.10 -18.61 -1.35
N ASP A 101 -13.39 -18.92 -1.32
CA ASP A 101 -13.99 -19.71 -0.28
C ASP A 101 -15.06 -20.63 -0.88
N ARG A 102 -14.93 -21.95 -0.69
CA ARG A 102 -15.87 -22.99 -1.17
C ARG A 102 -16.27 -22.85 -2.65
N GLY A 103 -15.33 -22.46 -3.51
CA GLY A 103 -15.58 -22.23 -4.94
C GLY A 103 -16.23 -20.89 -5.27
N VAL A 104 -16.54 -20.05 -4.27
CA VAL A 104 -16.99 -18.68 -4.45
C VAL A 104 -15.79 -17.76 -4.40
N HIS A 105 -15.73 -16.77 -5.31
CA HIS A 105 -14.65 -15.79 -5.38
C HIS A 105 -15.18 -14.40 -5.03
N LEU A 106 -14.84 -13.91 -3.83
CA LEU A 106 -15.25 -12.60 -3.34
C LEU A 106 -14.21 -11.54 -3.68
N ASP A 107 -14.63 -10.46 -4.30
CA ASP A 107 -13.82 -9.26 -4.47
C ASP A 107 -13.73 -8.54 -3.12
N THR A 108 -12.53 -8.35 -2.60
CA THR A 108 -12.30 -7.69 -1.31
C THR A 108 -12.09 -6.19 -1.45
N PHE A 109 -11.91 -5.72 -2.67
CA PHE A 109 -11.65 -4.35 -3.05
C PHE A 109 -12.00 -4.13 -4.52
N TYR A 110 -12.64 -3.01 -4.84
CA TYR A 110 -12.89 -2.57 -6.20
C TYR A 110 -11.92 -1.46 -6.59
N ARG A 111 -11.24 -1.64 -7.72
CA ARG A 111 -10.25 -0.69 -8.26
C ARG A 111 -10.95 0.53 -8.84
N GLN A 112 -10.25 1.66 -8.83
CA GLN A 112 -10.71 2.84 -9.53
C GLN A 112 -10.83 2.55 -11.03
N PRO A 113 -11.95 2.88 -11.68
CA PRO A 113 -12.11 2.70 -13.12
C PRO A 113 -11.07 3.51 -13.90
N LYS A 114 -10.42 2.88 -14.88
CA LYS A 114 -9.47 3.57 -15.78
C LYS A 114 -10.17 4.36 -16.90
N SER A 115 -11.46 4.14 -17.08
CA SER A 115 -12.28 4.86 -18.05
C SER A 115 -13.73 4.86 -17.60
N SER A 116 -14.49 5.88 -18.03
CA SER A 116 -15.93 6.02 -17.80
C SER A 116 -16.80 5.10 -18.66
N LEU A 117 -16.21 4.20 -19.44
CA LEU A 117 -16.93 3.31 -20.37
C LEU A 117 -17.80 2.27 -19.67
N ASN A 118 -17.52 1.96 -18.42
CA ASN A 118 -18.30 1.02 -17.64
C ASN A 118 -18.83 1.66 -16.34
N PRO A 119 -20.05 2.21 -16.34
CA PRO A 119 -20.66 2.83 -15.16
C PRO A 119 -20.82 1.88 -13.96
N GLU A 120 -20.92 0.57 -14.22
CA GLU A 120 -21.01 -0.44 -13.18
C GLU A 120 -19.72 -0.48 -12.33
N HIS A 121 -18.56 -0.39 -12.97
CA HIS A 121 -17.27 -0.36 -12.24
C HIS A 121 -17.16 0.87 -11.34
N GLU A 122 -17.67 2.02 -11.78
CA GLU A 122 -17.71 3.24 -10.96
C GLU A 122 -18.63 3.05 -9.74
N THR A 123 -19.79 2.43 -9.97
CA THR A 123 -20.75 2.13 -8.91
C THR A 123 -20.14 1.15 -7.88
N LEU A 124 -19.43 0.13 -8.33
CA LEU A 124 -18.74 -0.81 -7.45
C LEU A 124 -17.58 -0.16 -6.70
N TYR A 125 -16.79 0.69 -7.38
CA TYR A 125 -15.70 1.43 -6.73
C TYR A 125 -16.21 2.30 -5.57
N LYS A 126 -17.35 2.96 -5.76
CA LYS A 126 -18.02 3.77 -4.73
C LYS A 126 -18.54 2.98 -3.53
N LYS A 127 -18.61 1.65 -3.61
CA LYS A 127 -18.96 0.78 -2.49
C LYS A 127 -17.78 0.47 -1.56
N ASN A 128 -16.54 0.79 -1.96
CA ASN A 128 -15.42 0.68 -1.03
C ASN A 128 -15.61 1.59 0.19
N ARG A 129 -15.29 1.07 1.36
CA ARG A 129 -15.43 1.76 2.63
C ARG A 129 -14.07 1.96 3.27
N PHE A 130 -13.67 3.22 3.44
CA PHE A 130 -12.45 3.56 4.17
C PHE A 130 -12.84 3.98 5.59
N VAL A 131 -12.28 3.34 6.59
CA VAL A 131 -12.59 3.56 8.00
C VAL A 131 -11.33 3.90 8.77
N ILE A 132 -11.40 4.92 9.62
CA ILE A 132 -10.33 5.33 10.52
C ILE A 132 -10.71 4.96 11.94
N VAL A 133 -9.85 4.16 12.60
CA VAL A 133 -9.97 3.85 14.03
C VAL A 133 -8.86 4.59 14.77
N ARG A 134 -9.21 5.37 15.77
CA ARG A 134 -8.28 6.08 16.65
C ARG A 134 -7.99 5.26 17.89
N GLN A 135 -6.78 5.42 18.44
CA GLN A 135 -6.31 4.67 19.62
C GLN A 135 -6.64 3.18 19.48
N LEU A 136 -6.26 2.62 18.31
CA LEU A 136 -6.58 1.25 17.96
C LEU A 136 -5.85 0.28 18.90
N HIS A 137 -6.57 -0.35 19.81
CA HIS A 137 -6.04 -1.40 20.66
C HIS A 137 -5.87 -2.69 19.87
N PHE A 138 -4.62 -3.01 19.52
CA PHE A 138 -4.28 -4.02 18.54
C PHE A 138 -4.02 -5.42 19.11
N SER A 139 -3.75 -5.51 20.41
CA SER A 139 -3.38 -6.77 21.05
C SER A 139 -4.55 -7.37 21.83
N PRO A 140 -4.80 -8.69 21.69
CA PRO A 140 -5.74 -9.38 22.57
C PRO A 140 -5.19 -9.56 24.00
N ASN A 141 -3.89 -9.37 24.22
CA ASN A 141 -3.22 -9.65 25.47
C ASN A 141 -2.82 -8.39 26.26
N THR A 142 -2.87 -7.23 25.66
CA THR A 142 -2.46 -5.96 26.28
C THR A 142 -3.38 -4.82 25.86
N GLU A 143 -3.43 -3.76 26.67
CA GLU A 143 -4.16 -2.52 26.34
C GLU A 143 -3.29 -1.52 25.55
N GLN A 144 -2.25 -1.99 24.88
CA GLN A 144 -1.47 -1.12 24.00
C GLN A 144 -2.26 -0.73 22.76
N SER A 145 -2.20 0.55 22.39
CA SER A 145 -2.88 1.08 21.20
C SER A 145 -1.88 1.75 20.26
N VAL A 146 -2.20 1.76 18.98
CA VAL A 146 -1.57 2.62 17.97
C VAL A 146 -2.48 3.82 17.71
N ASP A 147 -1.91 5.00 17.49
CA ASP A 147 -2.69 6.23 17.41
C ASP A 147 -3.79 6.20 16.34
N ILE A 148 -3.50 5.63 15.17
CA ILE A 148 -4.46 5.48 14.06
C ILE A 148 -4.26 4.17 13.32
N GLY A 149 -5.37 3.46 13.06
CA GLY A 149 -5.50 2.42 12.04
C GLY A 149 -6.38 2.89 10.89
N LEU A 150 -5.95 2.73 9.65
CA LEU A 150 -6.78 2.95 8.46
C LEU A 150 -7.15 1.60 7.84
N PHE A 151 -8.43 1.42 7.59
CA PHE A 151 -9.02 0.18 7.07
C PHE A 151 -9.71 0.43 5.73
N LEU A 152 -9.71 -0.58 4.89
CA LEU A 152 -10.48 -0.65 3.65
C LEU A 152 -11.38 -1.89 3.71
N ASN A 153 -12.69 -1.68 3.64
CA ASN A 153 -13.68 -2.75 3.72
C ASN A 153 -13.45 -3.67 4.94
N GLY A 154 -13.15 -3.07 6.11
CA GLY A 154 -12.83 -3.81 7.34
C GLY A 154 -11.44 -4.44 7.40
N ILE A 155 -10.61 -4.29 6.38
CA ILE A 155 -9.26 -4.88 6.28
C ILE A 155 -8.20 -3.81 6.59
N PRO A 156 -7.23 -4.05 7.51
CA PRO A 156 -6.24 -3.04 7.90
C PRO A 156 -5.28 -2.72 6.75
N LEU A 157 -5.23 -1.47 6.31
CA LEU A 157 -4.29 -1.02 5.28
C LEU A 157 -2.96 -0.56 5.87
N LEU A 158 -3.03 0.28 6.90
CA LEU A 158 -1.85 0.93 7.48
C LEU A 158 -2.10 1.38 8.92
N THR A 159 -1.01 1.69 9.61
CA THR A 159 -1.04 2.29 10.95
C THR A 159 -0.21 3.57 10.98
N ILE A 160 -0.55 4.49 11.88
CA ILE A 160 0.15 5.76 12.07
C ILE A 160 0.38 6.00 13.57
N GLU A 161 1.63 6.32 13.94
CA GLU A 161 2.01 6.86 15.24
C GLU A 161 2.27 8.37 15.09
N LEU A 162 1.55 9.16 15.86
CA LEU A 162 1.59 10.62 15.80
C LEU A 162 2.43 11.19 16.96
N LYS A 163 3.23 12.20 16.69
CA LYS A 163 3.98 12.93 17.69
C LYS A 163 3.80 14.43 17.54
N ASN A 164 3.62 15.09 18.66
CA ASN A 164 3.46 16.56 18.70
C ASN A 164 4.71 17.21 19.25
N GLN A 165 5.32 18.07 18.45
CA GLN A 165 6.53 18.81 18.85
C GLN A 165 6.29 19.76 20.05
N LEU A 166 5.07 20.25 20.23
CA LEU A 166 4.71 21.09 21.39
C LEU A 166 4.86 20.33 22.73
N THR A 167 4.81 19.00 22.70
CA THR A 167 5.06 18.14 23.88
C THR A 167 6.52 17.67 23.97
N GLY A 168 7.42 18.22 23.15
CA GLY A 168 8.83 17.81 23.09
C GLY A 168 9.08 16.51 22.34
N GLN A 169 8.05 15.93 21.70
CA GLN A 169 8.17 14.70 20.92
C GLN A 169 8.34 14.99 19.43
N ASN A 170 9.01 14.10 18.73
CA ASN A 170 9.30 14.22 17.31
C ASN A 170 9.26 12.85 16.60
N ILE A 171 9.57 12.85 15.31
CA ILE A 171 9.56 11.65 14.45
C ILE A 171 10.35 10.46 15.01
N LYS A 172 11.47 10.70 15.71
CA LYS A 172 12.27 9.63 16.32
C LYS A 172 11.52 8.91 17.44
N HIS A 173 10.65 9.61 18.16
CA HIS A 173 9.83 9.02 19.22
C HIS A 173 8.79 8.06 18.60
N SER A 174 8.14 8.43 17.49
CA SER A 174 7.22 7.51 16.78
C SER A 174 7.95 6.29 16.24
N GLU A 175 9.12 6.47 15.63
CA GLU A 175 9.94 5.35 15.17
C GLU A 175 10.37 4.42 16.30
N ASN A 176 10.74 4.97 17.46
CA ASN A 176 11.13 4.19 18.64
C ASN A 176 9.93 3.43 19.22
N GLN A 177 8.75 4.02 19.20
CA GLN A 177 7.53 3.37 19.63
C GLN A 177 7.26 2.11 18.78
N TYR A 178 7.41 2.18 17.44
CA TYR A 178 7.34 1.01 16.58
C TYR A 178 8.46 0.00 16.83
N ARG A 179 9.68 0.45 17.19
CA ARG A 179 10.82 -0.46 17.45
C ARG A 179 10.70 -1.21 18.76
N TYR A 180 10.16 -0.58 19.79
CA TYR A 180 10.24 -1.11 21.17
C TYR A 180 8.88 -1.51 21.73
N ASP A 181 7.80 -0.83 21.33
CA ASP A 181 6.48 -1.01 21.94
C ASP A 181 5.48 -1.71 21.00
N ARG A 182 5.84 -1.93 19.71
CA ARG A 182 5.01 -2.62 18.74
C ARG A 182 5.66 -3.93 18.32
N SER A 183 5.24 -5.01 18.95
CA SER A 183 5.81 -6.34 18.67
C SER A 183 5.45 -6.82 17.27
N PRO A 184 6.43 -7.24 16.43
CA PRO A 184 6.12 -7.85 15.14
C PRO A 184 5.41 -9.21 15.26
N LYS A 185 5.21 -9.73 16.50
CA LYS A 185 4.44 -10.95 16.77
C LYS A 185 2.95 -10.66 16.91
N GLU A 186 2.56 -9.43 17.20
CA GLU A 186 1.16 -9.03 17.20
C GLU A 186 0.59 -9.13 15.79
N LYS A 187 -0.63 -9.66 15.66
CA LYS A 187 -1.21 -9.99 14.36
C LYS A 187 -1.27 -8.78 13.42
N LEU A 188 -1.65 -7.60 13.92
CA LEU A 188 -1.70 -6.36 13.14
C LEU A 188 -0.33 -5.98 12.55
N PHE A 189 0.75 -6.27 13.26
CA PHE A 189 2.13 -5.93 12.88
C PHE A 189 2.89 -7.08 12.23
N ASN A 190 2.26 -8.23 12.00
CA ASN A 190 2.85 -9.31 11.22
C ASN A 190 3.19 -8.82 9.81
N PHE A 191 4.34 -9.28 9.30
CA PHE A 191 4.78 -8.90 7.97
C PHE A 191 3.73 -9.18 6.90
N LYS A 192 3.46 -8.20 6.06
CA LYS A 192 2.43 -8.19 5.00
C LYS A 192 0.97 -8.14 5.52
N ARG A 193 0.73 -7.94 6.83
CA ARG A 193 -0.63 -7.75 7.37
C ARG A 193 -1.16 -6.35 7.06
N CYS A 194 -0.31 -5.34 7.22
CA CYS A 194 -0.52 -3.98 6.72
C CYS A 194 0.43 -3.71 5.55
N LEU A 195 0.11 -2.71 4.74
CA LEU A 195 0.94 -2.28 3.61
C LEU A 195 2.12 -1.42 4.07
N VAL A 196 1.90 -0.58 5.08
CA VAL A 196 2.89 0.38 5.59
C VAL A 196 2.54 0.82 7.01
N HIS A 197 3.55 1.22 7.76
CA HIS A 197 3.45 1.85 9.07
C HIS A 197 4.13 3.22 9.01
N PHE A 198 3.42 4.29 9.35
CA PHE A 198 3.91 5.65 9.32
C PHE A 198 4.21 6.18 10.73
N GLY A 199 5.37 6.81 10.90
CA GLY A 199 5.63 7.73 11.98
C GLY A 199 5.46 9.16 11.47
N VAL A 200 4.74 10.00 12.21
CA VAL A 200 4.39 11.36 11.78
C VAL A 200 4.58 12.35 12.92
N ASP A 201 5.23 13.46 12.63
CA ASP A 201 5.16 14.66 13.48
C ASP A 201 4.68 15.86 12.65
N ASN A 202 4.71 17.06 13.23
CA ASN A 202 4.21 18.26 12.57
C ASN A 202 4.96 18.58 11.26
N ASP A 203 6.24 18.20 11.16
CA ASP A 203 7.13 18.58 10.06
C ASP A 203 7.49 17.40 9.16
N LYS A 204 7.59 16.19 9.70
CA LYS A 204 8.21 15.03 9.03
C LYS A 204 7.34 13.80 9.05
N VAL A 205 7.55 12.97 8.03
CA VAL A 205 6.94 11.64 7.92
C VAL A 205 8.04 10.61 7.67
N SER A 206 8.00 9.50 8.38
CA SER A 206 8.80 8.31 8.13
C SER A 206 7.91 7.09 7.91
N MET A 207 8.41 6.09 7.18
CA MET A 207 7.66 4.88 6.91
C MET A 207 8.49 3.62 7.06
N THR A 208 7.82 2.53 7.37
CA THR A 208 8.37 1.17 7.27
C THR A 208 7.29 0.21 6.78
N THR A 209 7.69 -0.84 6.04
CA THR A 209 6.79 -1.91 5.59
C THR A 209 6.98 -3.20 6.39
N LYS A 210 7.97 -3.22 7.30
CA LYS A 210 8.28 -4.42 8.10
C LYS A 210 8.81 -4.03 9.46
N LEU A 211 8.12 -4.43 10.51
CA LEU A 211 8.64 -4.33 11.87
C LEU A 211 9.61 -5.49 12.15
N SER A 212 10.71 -5.20 12.79
CA SER A 212 11.77 -6.14 13.15
C SER A 212 12.36 -5.81 14.53
N GLY A 213 11.53 -5.28 15.44
CA GLY A 213 11.96 -4.77 16.73
C GLY A 213 13.03 -3.68 16.58
N LYS A 214 14.10 -3.76 17.35
CA LYS A 214 15.22 -2.79 17.29
C LYS A 214 15.82 -2.60 15.89
N SER A 215 15.76 -3.63 15.04
CA SER A 215 16.31 -3.61 13.68
C SER A 215 15.37 -3.03 12.64
N THR A 216 14.21 -2.52 13.05
CA THR A 216 13.24 -1.89 12.13
C THR A 216 13.88 -0.68 11.43
N ARG A 217 13.89 -0.72 10.11
CA ARG A 217 14.40 0.38 9.27
C ARG A 217 13.24 1.30 8.88
N PHE A 218 13.42 2.59 9.11
CA PHE A 218 12.52 3.63 8.66
C PHE A 218 13.15 4.38 7.49
N PHE A 219 12.32 4.77 6.56
CA PHE A 219 12.67 5.59 5.41
C PHE A 219 11.93 6.94 5.50
N PRO A 220 12.58 8.05 5.18
CA PRO A 220 11.88 9.33 5.09
C PRO A 220 10.82 9.26 3.98
N TYR A 221 9.67 9.85 4.25
CA TYR A 221 8.54 9.96 3.33
C TYR A 221 8.18 11.43 3.05
N ASN A 222 9.14 12.30 3.03
CA ASN A 222 8.98 13.75 2.86
C ASN A 222 8.94 14.15 1.37
N LYS A 223 8.34 15.32 1.07
CA LYS A 223 8.30 15.92 -0.28
C LYS A 223 9.70 16.35 -0.79
N GLY A 224 10.70 16.39 0.07
CA GLY A 224 12.09 16.72 -0.23
C GLY A 224 12.98 16.34 0.94
N ILE A 225 14.09 17.05 1.11
CA ILE A 225 14.92 16.95 2.31
C ILE A 225 14.12 17.41 3.53
N GLU A 226 13.37 18.50 3.35
CA GLU A 226 12.38 19.00 4.29
C GLU A 226 11.07 19.25 3.56
N ASN A 227 9.95 19.05 4.25
CA ASN A 227 8.64 19.34 3.69
C ASN A 227 8.46 20.87 3.56
N PRO A 228 7.81 21.36 2.49
CA PRO A 228 7.55 22.78 2.31
C PRO A 228 6.65 23.33 3.42
N ASP A 229 6.86 24.60 3.76
CA ASP A 229 5.97 25.32 4.65
C ASP A 229 4.67 25.67 3.91
N THR A 230 3.55 25.22 4.43
CA THR A 230 2.22 25.43 3.84
C THR A 230 1.37 26.40 4.70
N GLY A 231 1.95 26.97 5.77
CA GLY A 231 1.21 27.72 6.78
C GLY A 231 0.37 26.84 7.72
N GLY A 232 0.49 25.51 7.58
CA GLY A 232 -0.12 24.48 8.42
C GLY A 232 0.92 23.47 8.89
N TYR A 233 0.50 22.19 9.05
CA TYR A 233 1.46 21.13 9.30
C TYR A 233 2.19 20.78 8.00
N LYS A 234 3.53 20.79 8.02
CA LYS A 234 4.33 20.42 6.85
C LYS A 234 4.13 18.96 6.42
N SER A 235 3.61 18.12 7.32
CA SER A 235 3.23 16.71 7.07
C SER A 235 1.82 16.54 6.50
N GLU A 236 1.04 17.61 6.29
CA GLU A 236 -0.37 17.54 5.89
C GLU A 236 -0.63 16.91 4.53
N TYR A 237 0.36 16.91 3.61
CA TYR A 237 0.26 16.24 2.32
C TYR A 237 -0.02 14.72 2.49
N LEU A 238 0.39 14.11 3.63
CA LEU A 238 0.15 12.70 3.86
C LEU A 238 -1.35 12.38 3.79
N TRP A 239 -2.20 13.15 4.47
CA TRP A 239 -3.65 12.92 4.47
C TRP A 239 -4.40 13.69 3.37
N LYS A 240 -3.86 14.78 2.88
CA LYS A 240 -4.50 15.56 1.82
C LYS A 240 -4.26 14.99 0.41
N GLU A 241 -3.14 14.29 0.19
CA GLU A 241 -2.71 13.84 -1.13
C GLU A 241 -2.49 12.32 -1.21
N ILE A 242 -1.90 11.72 -0.16
CA ILE A 242 -1.45 10.32 -0.21
C ILE A 242 -2.52 9.35 0.30
N LEU A 243 -3.15 9.67 1.43
CA LEU A 243 -4.13 8.78 2.07
C LEU A 243 -5.58 9.05 1.63
N THR A 244 -5.77 9.73 0.52
CA THR A 244 -7.10 9.86 -0.09
C THR A 244 -7.53 8.53 -0.73
N PRO A 245 -8.83 8.21 -0.82
CA PRO A 245 -9.34 6.98 -1.42
C PRO A 245 -8.78 6.69 -2.81
N ASP A 246 -8.81 7.66 -3.72
CA ASP A 246 -8.30 7.52 -5.08
C ASP A 246 -6.78 7.28 -5.11
N SER A 247 -6.03 8.00 -4.28
CA SER A 247 -4.58 7.83 -4.18
C SER A 247 -4.21 6.46 -3.62
N LEU A 248 -4.92 5.98 -2.59
CA LEU A 248 -4.73 4.65 -2.01
C LEU A 248 -5.10 3.55 -3.01
N SER A 249 -6.19 3.72 -3.76
CA SER A 249 -6.59 2.80 -4.82
C SER A 249 -5.49 2.66 -5.88
N ASP A 250 -4.96 3.79 -6.38
CA ASP A 250 -3.85 3.81 -7.33
C ASP A 250 -2.57 3.16 -6.75
N ILE A 251 -2.24 3.43 -5.48
CA ILE A 251 -1.09 2.82 -4.80
C ILE A 251 -1.27 1.30 -4.68
N ILE A 252 -2.43 0.84 -4.24
CA ILE A 252 -2.75 -0.59 -4.10
C ILE A 252 -2.70 -1.28 -5.46
N GLU A 253 -3.26 -0.66 -6.49
CA GLU A 253 -3.29 -1.25 -7.82
C GLU A 253 -1.92 -1.30 -8.48
N ASN A 254 -1.17 -0.21 -8.44
CA ASN A 254 -0.04 -0.01 -9.36
C ASN A 254 1.33 -0.05 -8.69
N PHE A 255 1.47 0.27 -7.39
CA PHE A 255 2.78 0.53 -6.80
C PHE A 255 3.24 -0.50 -5.78
N ILE A 256 2.33 -1.17 -5.09
CA ILE A 256 2.72 -2.13 -4.05
C ILE A 256 3.08 -3.48 -4.67
N HIS A 257 4.23 -4.01 -4.27
CA HIS A 257 4.71 -5.31 -4.71
C HIS A 257 5.43 -6.05 -3.58
N VAL A 258 5.42 -7.37 -3.63
CA VAL A 258 6.27 -8.22 -2.81
C VAL A 258 7.39 -8.74 -3.70
N LEU A 259 8.60 -8.28 -3.44
CA LEU A 259 9.79 -8.70 -4.17
C LEU A 259 10.52 -9.79 -3.39
N ILE A 260 11.19 -10.69 -4.12
CA ILE A 260 12.09 -11.68 -3.55
C ILE A 260 13.52 -11.20 -3.77
N GLU A 261 14.19 -10.83 -2.67
CA GLU A 261 15.59 -10.51 -2.65
C GLU A 261 16.40 -11.76 -2.31
N GLU A 262 17.41 -12.05 -3.10
CA GLU A 262 18.32 -13.18 -2.90
C GLU A 262 19.69 -12.67 -2.50
N GLU A 263 20.17 -13.12 -1.37
CA GLU A 263 21.50 -12.83 -0.84
C GLU A 263 22.30 -14.12 -0.76
N LYS A 264 23.53 -14.07 -1.24
CA LYS A 264 24.48 -15.18 -1.05
C LYS A 264 25.15 -15.02 0.30
N VAL A 265 24.87 -15.94 1.20
CA VAL A 265 25.41 -15.96 2.56
C VAL A 265 26.30 -17.19 2.72
N TYR A 266 27.51 -16.97 3.24
CA TYR A 266 28.38 -18.09 3.59
C TYR A 266 27.89 -18.75 4.87
N ASN A 267 27.55 -20.03 4.79
CA ASN A 267 27.16 -20.83 5.94
C ASN A 267 28.37 -21.53 6.56
N GLN A 268 28.82 -21.03 7.68
CA GLN A 268 29.99 -21.57 8.41
C GLN A 268 29.84 -23.05 8.86
N LYS A 269 28.58 -23.54 9.01
CA LYS A 269 28.33 -24.91 9.43
C LYS A 269 28.47 -25.93 8.30
N THR A 270 28.11 -25.50 7.07
CA THR A 270 28.12 -26.36 5.89
C THR A 270 29.31 -26.11 4.99
N ASP A 271 30.12 -25.07 5.29
CA ASP A 271 31.27 -24.60 4.49
C ASP A 271 30.85 -24.30 3.02
N LYS A 272 29.64 -23.81 2.83
CA LYS A 272 29.08 -23.53 1.51
C LYS A 272 28.43 -22.14 1.42
N ILE A 273 28.43 -21.59 0.21
CA ILE A 273 27.64 -20.41 -0.09
C ILE A 273 26.19 -20.87 -0.35
N GLU A 274 25.27 -20.40 0.47
CA GLU A 274 23.85 -20.65 0.35
C GLU A 274 23.13 -19.39 -0.13
N THR A 275 22.10 -19.55 -0.95
CA THR A 275 21.24 -18.45 -1.35
C THR A 275 20.09 -18.32 -0.37
N LYS A 276 20.05 -17.20 0.34
CA LYS A 276 18.96 -16.86 1.26
C LYS A 276 17.98 -15.95 0.52
N SER A 277 16.75 -16.40 0.37
CA SER A 277 15.66 -15.60 -0.20
C SER A 277 14.88 -14.91 0.91
N THR A 278 14.62 -13.61 0.74
CA THR A 278 13.85 -12.80 1.70
C THR A 278 12.78 -12.02 0.94
N GLU A 279 11.55 -12.09 1.40
CA GLU A 279 10.48 -11.27 0.87
C GLU A 279 10.57 -9.84 1.40
N VAL A 280 10.40 -8.87 0.50
CA VAL A 280 10.37 -7.43 0.80
C VAL A 280 9.09 -6.85 0.25
N LEU A 281 8.27 -6.28 1.12
CA LEU A 281 7.08 -5.53 0.72
C LEU A 281 7.51 -4.11 0.34
N ILE A 282 7.28 -3.76 -0.91
CA ILE A 282 7.58 -2.43 -1.45
C ILE A 282 6.33 -1.56 -1.35
N PHE A 283 6.47 -0.45 -0.65
CA PHE A 283 5.58 0.70 -0.70
C PHE A 283 6.36 1.85 -1.35
N PRO A 284 5.83 2.59 -2.34
CA PRO A 284 6.60 3.62 -3.04
C PRO A 284 7.01 4.73 -2.07
N ARG A 285 8.25 5.20 -2.15
CA ARG A 285 8.67 6.41 -1.45
C ARG A 285 8.00 7.63 -2.08
N PHE A 286 7.88 8.71 -1.33
CA PHE A 286 7.19 9.90 -1.82
C PHE A 286 7.69 10.37 -3.20
N HIS A 287 9.00 10.57 -3.36
CA HIS A 287 9.59 11.03 -4.63
C HIS A 287 9.37 10.06 -5.80
N GLN A 288 9.34 8.74 -5.52
CA GLN A 288 9.07 7.72 -6.54
C GLN A 288 7.62 7.78 -7.01
N LEU A 289 6.68 7.87 -6.07
CA LEU A 289 5.26 8.01 -6.37
C LEU A 289 4.98 9.31 -7.13
N GLU A 290 5.57 10.41 -6.68
CA GLU A 290 5.41 11.74 -7.27
C GLU A 290 5.90 11.77 -8.72
N VAL A 291 7.13 11.30 -8.99
CA VAL A 291 7.70 11.36 -10.35
C VAL A 291 6.92 10.49 -11.33
N VAL A 292 6.53 9.28 -10.94
CA VAL A 292 5.77 8.38 -11.81
C VAL A 292 4.38 8.96 -12.13
N ARG A 293 3.70 9.52 -11.12
CA ARG A 293 2.40 10.19 -11.30
C ARG A 293 2.51 11.43 -12.18
N LYS A 294 3.48 12.31 -11.91
CA LYS A 294 3.70 13.52 -12.71
C LYS A 294 3.99 13.18 -14.18
N LEU A 295 4.82 12.17 -14.44
CA LEU A 295 5.10 11.73 -15.80
C LEU A 295 3.86 11.17 -16.48
N ARG A 296 3.10 10.32 -15.80
CA ARG A 296 1.87 9.74 -16.34
C ARG A 296 0.89 10.85 -16.77
N GLU A 297 0.67 11.85 -15.93
CA GLU A 297 -0.25 12.95 -16.24
C GLU A 297 0.33 13.89 -17.32
N GLN A 298 1.63 14.20 -17.28
CA GLN A 298 2.25 15.05 -18.28
C GLN A 298 2.25 14.40 -19.68
N ILE A 299 2.50 13.09 -19.75
CA ILE A 299 2.44 12.33 -21.01
C ILE A 299 1.04 12.36 -21.62
N LYS A 300 -0.02 12.31 -20.80
CA LYS A 300 -1.40 12.45 -21.31
C LYS A 300 -1.64 13.82 -21.96
N VAL A 301 -1.04 14.87 -21.43
CA VAL A 301 -1.17 16.24 -21.96
C VAL A 301 -0.33 16.43 -23.21
N ASP A 302 0.94 16.05 -23.16
CA ASP A 302 1.89 16.33 -24.24
C ASP A 302 1.74 15.36 -25.44
N GLY A 303 1.18 14.18 -25.18
CA GLY A 303 1.11 13.14 -26.19
C GLY A 303 2.46 12.42 -26.42
N VAL A 304 2.56 11.75 -27.56
CA VAL A 304 3.76 10.99 -27.97
C VAL A 304 4.78 11.93 -28.61
N GLY A 305 6.08 11.73 -28.32
CA GLY A 305 7.20 12.42 -28.98
C GLY A 305 7.91 13.46 -28.11
N THR A 306 7.46 13.69 -26.87
CA THR A 306 8.13 14.58 -25.92
C THR A 306 9.21 13.83 -25.13
N ASN A 307 10.36 14.48 -24.93
CA ASN A 307 11.45 13.94 -24.12
C ASN A 307 11.37 14.46 -22.68
N TYR A 308 11.55 13.54 -21.71
CA TYR A 308 11.60 13.87 -20.29
C TYR A 308 12.94 13.45 -19.69
N LEU A 309 13.49 14.30 -18.84
CA LEU A 309 14.69 13.96 -18.06
C LEU A 309 14.32 13.85 -16.57
N ILE A 310 14.62 12.70 -15.98
CA ILE A 310 14.42 12.46 -14.55
C ILE A 310 15.79 12.38 -13.91
N GLN A 311 16.04 13.27 -12.95
CA GLN A 311 17.30 13.32 -12.22
C GLN A 311 17.05 13.00 -10.75
N HIS A 312 17.39 11.79 -10.33
CA HIS A 312 17.40 11.37 -8.93
C HIS A 312 18.78 10.87 -8.52
N THR A 313 19.12 11.02 -7.24
CA THR A 313 20.41 10.57 -6.69
C THR A 313 20.59 9.06 -6.80
N THR A 314 21.84 8.60 -6.74
CA THR A 314 22.14 7.17 -6.66
C THR A 314 21.51 6.56 -5.40
N GLY A 315 20.89 5.38 -5.52
CA GLY A 315 20.22 4.71 -4.41
C GLY A 315 18.79 5.21 -4.12
N SER A 316 18.24 6.13 -4.90
CA SER A 316 16.85 6.60 -4.76
C SER A 316 15.81 5.53 -5.12
N GLY A 317 16.21 4.47 -5.84
CA GLY A 317 15.31 3.41 -6.30
C GLY A 317 14.76 3.61 -7.72
N LYS A 318 15.51 4.29 -8.59
CA LYS A 318 15.15 4.55 -10.01
C LYS A 318 14.67 3.33 -10.77
N SER A 319 15.22 2.14 -10.47
CA SER A 319 14.81 0.89 -11.13
C SER A 319 13.33 0.57 -10.89
N LEU A 320 12.81 0.88 -9.69
CA LEU A 320 11.39 0.74 -9.38
C LEU A 320 10.54 1.78 -10.13
N GLU A 321 11.02 3.03 -10.20
CA GLU A 321 10.34 4.10 -10.95
C GLU A 321 10.21 3.73 -12.43
N ILE A 322 11.28 3.23 -13.05
CA ILE A 322 11.28 2.74 -14.44
C ILE A 322 10.32 1.55 -14.59
N GLY A 323 10.36 0.61 -13.63
CA GLY A 323 9.49 -0.56 -13.66
C GLY A 323 8.01 -0.18 -13.56
N TRP A 324 7.62 0.65 -12.60
CA TRP A 324 6.23 1.11 -12.47
C TRP A 324 5.77 1.90 -13.68
N LEU A 325 6.59 2.85 -14.15
CA LEU A 325 6.26 3.66 -15.32
C LEU A 325 6.09 2.78 -16.57
N SER A 326 6.99 1.81 -16.80
CA SER A 326 6.88 0.90 -17.94
C SER A 326 5.56 0.14 -17.96
N HIS A 327 5.13 -0.39 -16.81
CA HIS A 327 3.86 -1.10 -16.71
C HIS A 327 2.64 -0.15 -16.86
N LEU A 328 2.70 1.04 -16.28
CA LEU A 328 1.62 2.03 -16.37
C LEU A 328 1.41 2.52 -17.80
N LEU A 329 2.49 2.75 -18.54
CA LEU A 329 2.41 3.21 -19.93
C LEU A 329 1.77 2.19 -20.87
N THR A 330 1.89 0.89 -20.61
CA THR A 330 1.25 -0.14 -21.44
C THR A 330 -0.29 -0.12 -21.40
N SER A 331 -0.85 0.54 -20.39
CA SER A 331 -2.31 0.67 -20.20
C SER A 331 -2.77 2.12 -20.16
N LEU A 332 -1.97 3.05 -20.68
CA LEU A 332 -2.28 4.48 -20.67
C LEU A 332 -3.17 4.85 -21.85
N TYR A 333 -4.25 5.58 -21.54
CA TYR A 333 -5.16 6.20 -22.51
C TYR A 333 -5.02 7.73 -22.42
N GLN A 334 -5.17 8.44 -23.54
CA GLN A 334 -4.99 9.90 -23.57
C GLN A 334 -6.14 10.60 -22.84
N LYS A 335 -7.36 10.15 -23.10
CA LYS A 335 -8.58 10.68 -22.46
C LYS A 335 -9.37 9.55 -21.84
N ASP A 336 -10.14 9.88 -20.82
CA ASP A 336 -11.12 8.97 -20.28
C ASP A 336 -12.16 8.63 -21.34
N GLY A 337 -12.39 7.34 -21.55
CA GLY A 337 -13.30 6.86 -22.59
C GLY A 337 -12.64 6.51 -23.92
N ASP A 338 -11.34 6.77 -24.11
CA ASP A 338 -10.61 6.31 -25.27
C ASP A 338 -10.55 4.78 -25.32
N THR A 339 -10.73 4.22 -26.51
CA THR A 339 -10.61 2.77 -26.76
C THR A 339 -9.18 2.39 -27.17
N LYS A 340 -8.38 3.36 -27.61
CA LYS A 340 -7.01 3.14 -28.09
C LYS A 340 -5.99 3.58 -27.03
N ARG A 341 -5.05 2.70 -26.73
CA ARG A 341 -3.91 3.01 -25.88
C ARG A 341 -2.98 4.03 -26.56
N MET A 342 -2.30 4.85 -25.75
CA MET A 342 -1.31 5.81 -26.26
C MET A 342 -0.07 5.12 -26.82
N PHE A 343 0.32 3.98 -26.25
CA PHE A 343 1.53 3.24 -26.63
C PHE A 343 1.19 1.79 -26.95
N ASP A 344 1.66 1.31 -28.07
CA ASP A 344 1.56 -0.10 -28.46
C ASP A 344 2.62 -0.94 -27.76
N SER A 345 3.81 -0.35 -27.55
CA SER A 345 4.95 -0.99 -26.88
C SER A 345 5.75 0.02 -26.06
N VAL A 346 6.36 -0.46 -24.97
CA VAL A 346 7.30 0.31 -24.14
C VAL A 346 8.65 -0.40 -24.16
N ILE A 347 9.69 0.30 -24.60
CA ILE A 347 11.05 -0.25 -24.70
C ILE A 347 11.90 0.39 -23.62
N VAL A 348 12.54 -0.43 -22.80
CA VAL A 348 13.50 0.00 -21.77
C VAL A 348 14.90 -0.35 -22.24
N ILE A 349 15.78 0.65 -22.31
CA ILE A 349 17.15 0.50 -22.78
C ILE A 349 18.11 0.88 -21.65
N THR A 350 19.15 0.08 -21.47
CA THR A 350 20.23 0.34 -20.51
C THR A 350 21.59 0.30 -21.23
N ASP A 351 22.55 1.05 -20.71
CA ASP A 351 23.90 1.14 -21.25
C ASP A 351 24.89 0.11 -20.64
N ARG A 352 24.51 -0.55 -19.54
CA ARG A 352 25.39 -1.45 -18.79
C ARG A 352 24.76 -2.81 -18.54
N ILE A 353 25.45 -3.87 -18.92
CA ILE A 353 24.99 -5.27 -18.80
C ILE A 353 24.58 -5.64 -17.35
N VAL A 354 25.33 -5.17 -16.35
CA VAL A 354 25.00 -5.46 -14.94
C VAL A 354 23.71 -4.78 -14.50
N LEU A 355 23.53 -3.52 -14.91
CA LEU A 355 22.30 -2.76 -14.64
C LEU A 355 21.12 -3.32 -15.41
N ASP A 356 21.35 -3.78 -16.64
CA ASP A 356 20.34 -4.41 -17.48
C ASP A 356 19.72 -5.62 -16.80
N LYS A 357 20.52 -6.58 -16.35
CA LYS A 357 20.05 -7.78 -15.63
C LYS A 357 19.26 -7.43 -14.36
N GLN A 358 19.72 -6.45 -13.60
CA GLN A 358 19.04 -5.98 -12.39
C GLN A 358 17.69 -5.33 -12.73
N LEU A 359 17.66 -4.48 -13.76
CA LEU A 359 16.45 -3.79 -14.19
C LEU A 359 15.44 -4.78 -14.80
N GLN A 360 15.88 -5.71 -15.64
CA GLN A 360 15.05 -6.80 -16.16
C GLN A 360 14.39 -7.59 -15.03
N LYS A 361 15.16 -8.00 -13.99
CA LYS A 361 14.64 -8.70 -12.82
C LYS A 361 13.59 -7.84 -12.10
N THR A 362 13.85 -6.55 -11.92
CA THR A 362 12.91 -5.61 -11.27
C THR A 362 11.63 -5.48 -12.08
N ILE A 363 11.70 -5.15 -13.38
CA ILE A 363 10.51 -4.97 -14.23
C ILE A 363 9.66 -6.24 -14.26
N LYS A 364 10.30 -7.41 -14.42
CA LYS A 364 9.62 -8.70 -14.43
C LYS A 364 8.96 -9.03 -13.10
N SER A 365 9.57 -8.67 -11.98
CA SER A 365 8.99 -8.89 -10.65
C SER A 365 7.79 -8.00 -10.33
N LEU A 366 7.62 -6.90 -11.07
CA LEU A 366 6.45 -6.02 -10.99
C LEU A 366 5.31 -6.45 -11.93
N GLU A 367 5.53 -7.47 -12.76
CA GLU A 367 4.55 -7.98 -13.71
C GLU A 367 3.33 -8.57 -12.98
N GLN A 368 2.15 -8.02 -13.24
CA GLN A 368 0.90 -8.52 -12.67
C GLN A 368 0.22 -9.55 -13.58
N THR A 369 0.44 -9.45 -14.89
CA THR A 369 -0.07 -10.39 -15.88
C THR A 369 1.11 -11.05 -16.57
N SER A 370 1.23 -12.36 -16.43
CA SER A 370 2.37 -13.11 -16.97
C SER A 370 2.50 -12.99 -18.49
N GLY A 371 3.72 -12.78 -18.96
CA GLY A 371 4.07 -12.78 -20.39
C GLY A 371 3.98 -11.42 -21.09
N VAL A 372 3.66 -10.35 -20.37
CA VAL A 372 3.68 -8.97 -20.92
C VAL A 372 5.12 -8.48 -21.10
N VAL A 373 6.01 -8.83 -20.15
CA VAL A 373 7.42 -8.42 -20.21
C VAL A 373 8.22 -9.39 -21.07
N LYS A 374 8.84 -8.87 -22.14
CA LYS A 374 9.74 -9.61 -23.03
C LYS A 374 11.18 -9.16 -22.80
N LEU A 375 12.06 -10.11 -22.52
CA LEU A 375 13.48 -9.84 -22.32
C LEU A 375 14.20 -9.98 -23.65
N VAL A 376 14.98 -8.95 -24.03
CA VAL A 376 15.83 -8.97 -25.21
C VAL A 376 17.26 -9.19 -24.73
N ASP A 377 17.72 -10.44 -24.78
CA ASP A 377 18.99 -10.90 -24.22
C ASP A 377 19.94 -11.51 -25.27
N LYS A 378 19.48 -11.67 -26.52
CA LYS A 378 20.26 -12.31 -27.58
C LYS A 378 20.78 -11.34 -28.62
N ASN A 379 19.90 -10.71 -29.40
CA ASN A 379 20.28 -9.84 -30.50
C ASN A 379 19.12 -8.90 -30.91
N SER A 380 19.42 -7.99 -31.86
CA SER A 380 18.45 -7.04 -32.41
C SER A 380 17.30 -7.71 -33.19
N GLU A 381 17.54 -8.89 -33.76
CA GLU A 381 16.52 -9.65 -34.48
C GLU A 381 15.41 -10.13 -33.52
N GLN A 382 15.77 -10.50 -32.29
CA GLN A 382 14.80 -10.84 -31.25
C GLN A 382 13.88 -9.64 -30.93
N LEU A 383 14.44 -8.43 -30.82
CA LEU A 383 13.66 -7.20 -30.63
C LEU A 383 12.72 -6.96 -31.81
N LYS A 384 13.23 -7.06 -33.04
CA LYS A 384 12.45 -6.91 -34.27
C LYS A 384 11.24 -7.87 -34.27
N ASN A 385 11.47 -9.14 -33.99
CA ASN A 385 10.42 -10.16 -33.94
C ASN A 385 9.35 -9.85 -32.90
N TYR A 386 9.72 -9.33 -31.72
CA TYR A 386 8.75 -8.91 -30.70
C TYR A 386 7.91 -7.72 -31.16
N LEU A 387 8.51 -6.73 -31.80
CA LEU A 387 7.79 -5.57 -32.32
C LEU A 387 6.86 -5.92 -33.47
N GLU A 388 7.30 -6.78 -34.41
CA GLU A 388 6.48 -7.23 -35.54
C GLU A 388 5.34 -8.18 -35.12
N SER A 389 5.51 -8.95 -34.05
CA SER A 389 4.47 -9.86 -33.56
C SER A 389 3.34 -9.14 -32.80
N GLY A 390 3.45 -7.84 -32.55
CA GLY A 390 2.46 -7.05 -31.82
C GLY A 390 2.23 -7.52 -30.39
N LYS A 391 3.25 -8.16 -29.80
CA LYS A 391 3.18 -8.76 -28.45
C LYS A 391 4.06 -8.03 -27.47
#